data_f342c1c37fccfa67d16d88643648ef54
#
_entry.id   f342c1c37fccfa67d16d88643648ef54
#
_cell.length_a   1.000
_cell.length_b   1.000
_cell.length_c   1.000
_cell.angle_alpha   90.00
_cell.angle_beta   90.00
_cell.angle_gamma   90.00
#
_symmetry.space_group_name_H-M   'P 1'
#
loop_
_entity.id
_entity.type
_entity.pdbx_description
1 polymer ?
#
loop_
_entity_poly.entity_id
_entity_poly.type
_entity_poly.pdbx_seq_one_letter_code
_entity_poly.pdbx_strand_id
1 'polypeptide(L)'
;MEIIHDNNQLEKYINEAVKVSGKSPVLIDKFLEGAIELDVDAICDGKEVFVAGIMQHIEEAGIHSGDSACCIPPFSLNKKIIEKIKLQTKILALNLGVIGLINIQFELSPKD
;
A
#
# COMPACT_ATOMS: atom_id res chain seq x y z
N MET A 1 -0.29 -4.39 -14.88
CA MET A 1 0.91 -3.85 -14.19
C MET A 1 2.13 -4.63 -14.62
N GLU A 2 3.19 -3.93 -15.01
CA GLU A 2 4.42 -4.55 -15.46
C GLU A 2 5.60 -4.08 -14.61
N ILE A 3 6.47 -5.01 -14.24
CA ILE A 3 7.69 -4.72 -13.49
C ILE A 3 8.81 -4.45 -14.49
N ILE A 4 9.48 -3.32 -14.32
CA ILE A 4 10.54 -2.85 -15.22
C ILE A 4 11.86 -2.87 -14.49
N HIS A 5 12.86 -3.51 -15.08
CA HIS A 5 14.18 -3.72 -14.48
C HIS A 5 15.28 -2.81 -15.04
N ASP A 6 15.09 -2.26 -16.23
CA ASP A 6 16.07 -1.37 -16.86
C ASP A 6 15.40 -0.33 -17.76
N ASN A 7 16.19 0.65 -18.21
CA ASN A 7 15.69 1.74 -19.04
C ASN A 7 15.19 1.28 -20.41
N ASN A 8 15.74 0.22 -20.98
CA ASN A 8 15.29 -0.30 -22.26
C ASN A 8 13.90 -0.89 -22.17
N GLN A 9 13.62 -1.64 -21.08
CA GLN A 9 12.28 -2.14 -20.79
C GLN A 9 11.30 -1.01 -20.52
N LEU A 10 11.73 0.02 -19.79
CA LEU A 10 10.90 1.18 -19.50
C LEU A 10 10.44 1.86 -20.79
N GLU A 11 11.37 2.11 -21.72
CA GLU A 11 11.06 2.73 -22.98
C GLU A 11 10.08 1.91 -23.82
N LYS A 12 10.32 0.59 -23.88
CA LYS A 12 9.44 -0.33 -24.59
C LYS A 12 8.02 -0.34 -24.03
N TYR A 13 7.88 -0.48 -22.70
CA TYR A 13 6.57 -0.54 -22.06
C TYR A 13 5.82 0.78 -22.08
N ILE A 14 6.52 1.91 -22.00
CA ILE A 14 5.89 3.22 -22.15
C ILE A 14 5.29 3.36 -23.54
N ASN A 15 6.02 2.98 -24.58
CA ASN A 15 5.51 3.04 -25.97
C ASN A 15 4.28 2.15 -26.15
N GLU A 16 4.28 0.96 -25.57
CA GLU A 16 3.12 0.05 -25.62
C GLU A 16 1.93 0.60 -24.81
N ALA A 17 2.20 1.13 -23.63
CA ALA A 17 1.16 1.68 -22.76
C ALA A 17 0.47 2.90 -23.38
N VAL A 18 1.22 3.77 -24.05
CA VAL A 18 0.69 4.94 -24.73
C VAL A 18 -0.23 4.51 -25.88
N LYS A 19 0.11 3.44 -26.60
CA LYS A 19 -0.75 2.91 -27.67
C LYS A 19 -2.08 2.38 -27.13
N VAL A 20 -2.07 1.76 -25.94
CA VAL A 20 -3.27 1.20 -25.31
C VAL A 20 -4.11 2.29 -24.64
N SER A 21 -3.47 3.20 -23.90
CA SER A 21 -4.16 4.22 -23.12
C SER A 21 -4.57 5.45 -23.94
N GLY A 22 -4.00 5.63 -25.13
CA GLY A 22 -4.24 6.79 -25.97
C GLY A 22 -3.71 8.07 -25.32
N LYS A 23 -4.62 9.00 -24.98
CA LYS A 23 -4.27 10.28 -24.36
C LYS A 23 -4.21 10.22 -22.82
N SER A 24 -4.57 9.09 -22.23
CA SER A 24 -4.57 8.95 -20.77
C SER A 24 -3.15 8.86 -20.23
N PRO A 25 -2.89 9.46 -19.06
CA PRO A 25 -1.57 9.37 -18.46
C PRO A 25 -1.24 7.94 -18.01
N VAL A 26 0.04 7.63 -18.00
CA VAL A 26 0.57 6.34 -17.53
C VAL A 26 1.17 6.55 -16.14
N LEU A 27 0.78 5.71 -15.18
CA LEU A 27 1.32 5.74 -13.82
C LEU A 27 2.61 4.92 -13.76
N ILE A 28 3.66 5.55 -13.27
CA ILE A 28 4.95 4.90 -13.03
C ILE A 28 5.27 5.02 -11.55
N ASP A 29 5.41 3.90 -10.86
CA ASP A 29 5.73 3.85 -9.45
C ASP A 29 7.02 3.08 -9.21
N LYS A 30 7.70 3.42 -8.11
CA LYS A 30 8.84 2.65 -7.66
C LYS A 30 8.35 1.30 -7.11
N PHE A 31 8.89 0.23 -7.66
CA PHE A 31 8.59 -1.12 -7.17
C PHE A 31 9.49 -1.48 -5.98
N LEU A 32 8.87 -1.93 -4.89
CA LEU A 32 9.58 -2.39 -3.70
C LEU A 32 9.61 -3.91 -3.68
N GLU A 33 10.74 -4.46 -4.08
CA GLU A 33 10.93 -5.92 -4.14
C GLU A 33 10.95 -6.53 -2.74
N GLY A 34 10.18 -7.60 -2.55
CA GLY A 34 10.10 -8.30 -1.27
C GLY A 34 9.39 -7.53 -0.16
N ALA A 35 8.70 -6.45 -0.49
CA ALA A 35 7.99 -5.65 0.51
C ALA A 35 6.77 -6.39 1.05
N ILE A 36 6.47 -6.14 2.32
CA ILE A 36 5.27 -6.66 2.98
C ILE A 36 4.15 -5.64 2.78
N GLU A 37 3.03 -6.09 2.25
CA GLU A 37 1.85 -5.26 2.07
C GLU A 37 0.91 -5.41 3.26
N LEU A 38 0.41 -4.27 3.75
CA LEU A 38 -0.50 -4.21 4.89
C LEU A 38 -1.70 -3.35 4.54
N ASP A 39 -2.86 -3.80 4.97
CA ASP A 39 -4.10 -3.01 4.93
C ASP A 39 -4.49 -2.64 6.35
N VAL A 40 -4.77 -1.36 6.57
CA VAL A 40 -5.22 -0.85 7.86
C VAL A 40 -6.61 -0.26 7.70
N ASP A 41 -7.56 -0.78 8.48
CA ASP A 41 -8.90 -0.21 8.57
C ASP A 41 -9.04 0.58 9.86
N ALA A 42 -9.52 1.81 9.75
CA ALA A 42 -9.69 2.69 10.88
C ALA A 42 -10.99 3.48 10.79
N ILE A 43 -11.44 3.97 11.93
CA ILE A 43 -12.61 4.84 12.05
C ILE A 43 -12.16 6.14 12.69
N CYS A 44 -12.53 7.27 12.09
CA CYS A 44 -12.16 8.59 12.57
C CYS A 44 -13.39 9.46 12.76
N ASP A 45 -13.46 10.19 13.88
CA ASP A 45 -14.54 11.14 14.15
C ASP A 45 -14.14 12.61 13.94
N GLY A 46 -12.94 12.82 13.39
CA GLY A 46 -12.34 14.14 13.19
C GLY A 46 -11.40 14.56 14.31
N LYS A 47 -11.44 13.91 15.46
CA LYS A 47 -10.58 14.19 16.62
C LYS A 47 -9.78 12.98 17.05
N GLU A 48 -10.41 11.81 17.06
CA GLU A 48 -9.81 10.55 17.47
C GLU A 48 -9.88 9.54 16.34
N VAL A 49 -8.88 8.67 16.30
CA VAL A 49 -8.79 7.61 15.32
C VAL A 49 -8.72 6.28 16.04
N PHE A 50 -9.64 5.38 15.72
CA PHE A 50 -9.64 4.01 16.22
C PHE A 50 -9.22 3.08 15.09
N VAL A 51 -8.09 2.38 15.28
CA VAL A 51 -7.61 1.38 14.34
C VAL A 51 -8.37 0.08 14.60
N ALA A 52 -9.28 -0.25 13.69
CA ALA A 52 -10.13 -1.43 13.83
C ALA A 52 -9.39 -2.73 13.52
N GLY A 53 -8.48 -2.71 12.56
CA GLY A 53 -7.71 -3.89 12.21
C GLY A 53 -6.53 -3.59 11.32
N ILE A 54 -5.49 -4.40 11.47
CA ILE A 54 -4.31 -4.40 10.60
C ILE A 54 -4.22 -5.78 10.00
N MET A 55 -4.24 -5.85 8.66
CA MET A 55 -4.17 -7.09 7.91
C MET A 55 -2.85 -7.17 7.18
N GLN A 56 -2.14 -8.27 7.36
CA GLN A 56 -0.93 -8.52 6.61
C GLN A 56 -1.21 -9.45 5.44
N HIS A 57 -0.82 -9.04 4.22
CA HIS A 57 -0.92 -9.88 3.04
C HIS A 57 0.10 -11.01 3.11
N ILE A 58 -0.31 -12.21 2.72
CA ILE A 58 0.56 -13.39 2.70
C ILE A 58 1.47 -13.35 1.48
N GLU A 59 0.94 -12.89 0.34
CA GLU A 59 1.73 -12.71 -0.88
C GLU A 59 2.55 -11.43 -0.81
N GLU A 60 3.61 -11.35 -1.62
CA GLU A 60 4.44 -10.16 -1.73
C GLU A 60 3.67 -8.99 -2.33
N ALA A 61 4.13 -7.77 -2.01
CA ALA A 61 3.58 -6.55 -2.59
C ALA A 61 3.69 -6.57 -4.12
N GLY A 62 2.68 -6.02 -4.78
CA GLY A 62 2.58 -6.00 -6.23
C GLY A 62 1.58 -7.00 -6.78
N ILE A 63 1.11 -7.94 -5.97
CA ILE A 63 0.00 -8.82 -6.32
C ILE A 63 -1.30 -8.09 -5.99
N HIS A 64 -2.32 -8.25 -6.82
CA HIS A 64 -3.61 -7.58 -6.62
C HIS A 64 -4.18 -7.88 -5.25
N SER A 65 -4.48 -6.83 -4.49
CA SER A 65 -5.00 -6.98 -3.13
C SER A 65 -6.34 -7.72 -3.06
N GLY A 66 -7.14 -7.65 -4.13
CA GLY A 66 -8.41 -8.38 -4.20
C GLY A 66 -8.25 -9.89 -4.30
N ASP A 67 -7.08 -10.36 -4.73
CA ASP A 67 -6.79 -11.78 -4.93
C ASP A 67 -5.83 -12.33 -3.87
N SER A 68 -5.34 -11.48 -2.96
CA SER A 68 -4.36 -11.87 -1.94
C SER A 68 -5.02 -12.39 -0.69
N ALA A 69 -4.49 -13.46 -0.12
CA ALA A 69 -4.87 -13.91 1.22
C ALA A 69 -4.25 -13.00 2.27
N CYS A 70 -5.00 -12.72 3.33
CA CYS A 70 -4.56 -11.83 4.41
C CYS A 70 -4.63 -12.53 5.77
N CYS A 71 -3.82 -12.06 6.70
CA CYS A 71 -3.78 -12.58 8.06
C CYS A 71 -4.06 -11.47 9.08
N ILE A 72 -4.94 -11.74 10.03
CA ILE A 72 -5.29 -10.86 11.15
C ILE A 72 -5.13 -11.66 12.44
N PRO A 73 -4.33 -11.21 13.40
CA PRO A 73 -3.41 -10.06 13.37
C PRO A 73 -2.19 -10.30 12.48
N PRO A 74 -1.38 -9.28 12.19
CA PRO A 74 -0.15 -9.45 11.42
C PRO A 74 0.78 -10.49 12.06
N PHE A 75 1.33 -11.38 11.25
CA PHE A 75 2.07 -12.53 11.77
C PHE A 75 3.59 -12.34 11.83
N SER A 76 4.15 -11.45 11.00
CA SER A 76 5.61 -11.28 10.91
C SER A 76 6.11 -9.92 11.40
N LEU A 77 5.22 -9.08 11.91
CA LEU A 77 5.57 -7.73 12.36
C LEU A 77 5.83 -7.69 13.86
N ASN A 78 6.89 -6.96 14.25
CA ASN A 78 7.14 -6.74 15.66
C ASN A 78 6.25 -5.61 16.20
N LYS A 79 6.19 -5.51 17.52
CA LYS A 79 5.33 -4.55 18.22
C LYS A 79 5.67 -3.09 17.89
N LYS A 80 6.95 -2.77 17.69
CA LYS A 80 7.38 -1.41 17.31
C LYS A 80 6.84 -0.98 15.96
N ILE A 81 6.85 -1.87 14.99
CA ILE A 81 6.35 -1.60 13.64
C ILE A 81 4.83 -1.40 13.69
N ILE A 82 4.12 -2.23 14.43
CA ILE A 82 2.67 -2.10 14.59
C ILE A 82 2.31 -0.75 15.22
N GLU A 83 3.01 -0.34 16.27
CA GLU A 83 2.78 0.96 16.90
C GLU A 83 3.07 2.13 15.96
N LYS A 84 4.13 2.02 15.15
CA LYS A 84 4.48 3.02 14.14
C LYS A 84 3.38 3.15 13.07
N ILE A 85 2.84 2.01 12.62
CA ILE A 85 1.76 1.98 11.63
C ILE A 85 0.50 2.63 12.21
N LYS A 86 0.14 2.32 13.45
CA LYS A 86 -1.00 2.93 14.12
C LYS A 86 -0.83 4.45 14.24
N LEU A 87 0.36 4.92 14.60
CA LEU A 87 0.65 6.34 14.71
C LEU A 87 0.53 7.04 13.35
N GLN A 88 1.11 6.47 12.30
CA GLN A 88 1.02 7.01 10.95
C GLN A 88 -0.42 7.05 10.43
N THR A 89 -1.20 6.01 10.72
CA THR A 89 -2.62 5.96 10.39
C THR A 89 -3.38 7.11 11.04
N LYS A 90 -3.13 7.33 12.33
CA LYS A 90 -3.75 8.41 13.09
C LYS A 90 -3.41 9.79 12.51
N ILE A 91 -2.13 10.03 12.25
CA ILE A 91 -1.65 11.29 11.68
C ILE A 91 -2.29 11.53 10.31
N LEU A 92 -2.29 10.53 9.45
CA LEU A 92 -2.82 10.64 8.10
C LEU A 92 -4.32 10.90 8.10
N ALA A 93 -5.08 10.16 8.89
CA ALA A 93 -6.53 10.33 8.98
C ALA A 93 -6.91 11.72 9.50
N LEU A 94 -6.22 12.22 10.52
CA LEU A 94 -6.50 13.55 11.08
C LEU A 94 -6.11 14.66 10.10
N ASN A 95 -4.97 14.53 9.42
CA ASN A 95 -4.53 15.54 8.45
C ASN A 95 -5.41 15.59 7.21
N LEU A 96 -5.97 14.47 6.78
CA LEU A 96 -6.94 14.44 5.68
C LEU A 96 -8.33 14.86 6.09
N GLY A 97 -8.58 15.05 7.39
CA GLY A 97 -9.90 15.44 7.88
C GLY A 97 -10.97 14.37 7.69
N VAL A 98 -10.59 13.11 7.75
CA VAL A 98 -11.52 12.00 7.54
C VAL A 98 -12.53 11.92 8.68
N ILE A 99 -13.80 11.79 8.31
CA ILE A 99 -14.89 11.48 9.24
C ILE A 99 -15.57 10.22 8.72
N GLY A 100 -15.49 9.13 9.50
CA GLY A 100 -15.99 7.83 9.09
C GLY A 100 -14.88 6.82 8.90
N LEU A 101 -15.07 5.93 7.93
CA LEU A 101 -14.14 4.83 7.67
C LEU A 101 -13.00 5.29 6.76
N ILE A 102 -11.81 4.77 7.04
CA ILE A 102 -10.65 4.95 6.18
C ILE A 102 -9.90 3.62 6.06
N ASN A 103 -9.47 3.30 4.85
CA ASN A 103 -8.54 2.19 4.59
C ASN A 103 -7.22 2.78 4.10
N ILE A 104 -6.12 2.33 4.67
CA ILE A 104 -4.78 2.74 4.27
C ILE A 104 -3.97 1.51 3.94
N GLN A 105 -3.33 1.52 2.79
CA GLN A 105 -2.39 0.48 2.39
C GLN A 105 -0.96 0.94 2.67
N PHE A 106 -0.21 0.08 3.34
CA PHE A 106 1.21 0.32 3.62
C PHE A 106 2.05 -0.74 2.95
N GLU A 107 3.21 -0.34 2.49
CA GLU A 107 4.24 -1.27 2.05
C GLU A 107 5.45 -1.11 2.96
N LEU A 108 5.89 -2.21 3.56
CA LEU A 108 7.03 -2.22 4.46
C LEU A 108 8.22 -2.82 3.73
N SER A 109 9.27 -2.02 3.56
CA SER A 109 10.50 -2.49 2.95
C SER A 109 11.21 -3.50 3.87
N PRO A 110 11.79 -4.58 3.31
CA PRO A 110 12.54 -5.54 4.13
C PRO A 110 13.73 -4.95 4.89
N LYS A 111 14.18 -3.75 4.48
CA LYS A 111 15.33 -3.06 5.09
C LYS A 111 14.95 -2.11 6.21
N ASP A 112 13.67 -1.93 6.45
CA ASP A 112 13.17 -0.99 7.48
C ASP A 112 12.88 -1.67 8.80
#